data_73a755dd9d3f7907b8fdc01373b52cce
#
_entry.id   73a755dd9d3f7907b8fdc01373b52cce
#
_cell.length_a   1.000
_cell.length_b   1.000
_cell.length_c   1.000
_cell.angle_alpha   90.00
_cell.angle_beta   90.00
_cell.angle_gamma   90.00
#
_symmetry.space_group_name_H-M   'P 1'
#
loop_
_entity.id
_entity.type
_entity.pdbx_description
1 polymer ?
#
loop_
_entity_poly.entity_id
_entity_poly.type
_entity_poly.pdbx_seq_one_letter_code
_entity_poly.pdbx_strand_id
1 'polypeptide(L)'
;MLRFAVITGASSGLGAEFARQLAAQGYALLLVARRTDRLRALAAALPAPCEVFPADLAQRSECERLLQALQGRRIDLFINNAGFGDCGDFLRTDLEKDLAMLDVNVRAVHILTKRVAQMLQRQGGGALLNVGSAAGLLPGGPYMAAYYATKAYVVSLTTALAEELRAQRSPVQAACLCPGPVDTEFNTVANVQFALPGISATYCVRCALAGLRRRQTVIVPGPAVAAGAALSRLLPRRALLALTARQQKRKQGR
;
A
#
# COMPACT_ATOMS: atom_id res chain seq x y z
N MET A 1 25.29 9.11 -7.88
CA MET A 1 24.48 9.30 -6.65
C MET A 1 23.79 8.00 -6.29
N LEU A 2 23.70 7.67 -5.00
CA LEU A 2 22.88 6.56 -4.52
C LEU A 2 21.40 6.83 -4.85
N ARG A 3 20.68 5.82 -5.32
CA ARG A 3 19.22 5.92 -5.47
C ARG A 3 18.57 6.07 -4.11
N PHE A 4 17.49 6.84 -4.03
CA PHE A 4 16.82 7.13 -2.78
C PHE A 4 15.35 6.68 -2.81
N ALA A 5 14.94 5.93 -1.79
CA ALA A 5 13.56 5.49 -1.63
C ALA A 5 12.96 5.90 -0.29
N VAL A 6 11.69 6.26 -0.31
CA VAL A 6 10.88 6.58 0.87
C VAL A 6 9.83 5.50 1.05
N ILE A 7 9.68 4.97 2.28
CA ILE A 7 8.76 3.88 2.57
C ILE A 7 7.90 4.26 3.77
N THR A 8 6.60 4.45 3.57
CA THR A 8 5.65 4.64 4.67
C THR A 8 5.17 3.30 5.23
N GLY A 9 4.87 3.25 6.53
CA GLY A 9 4.51 2.00 7.20
C GLY A 9 5.68 1.01 7.28
N ALA A 10 6.92 1.50 7.34
CA ALA A 10 8.13 0.68 7.26
C ALA A 10 8.40 -0.19 8.49
N SER A 11 7.68 -0.01 9.60
CA SER A 11 7.96 -0.70 10.87
C SER A 11 7.56 -2.19 10.92
N SER A 12 6.86 -2.70 9.91
CA SER A 12 6.44 -4.11 9.84
C SER A 12 5.98 -4.54 8.44
N GLY A 13 5.69 -5.83 8.29
CA GLY A 13 5.03 -6.40 7.13
C GLY A 13 5.70 -6.07 5.79
N LEU A 14 4.89 -5.65 4.81
CA LEU A 14 5.38 -5.30 3.48
C LEU A 14 6.35 -4.11 3.51
N GLY A 15 6.11 -3.11 4.37
CA GLY A 15 6.99 -1.94 4.48
C GLY A 15 8.41 -2.29 4.90
N ALA A 16 8.56 -3.14 5.91
CA ALA A 16 9.86 -3.64 6.35
C ALA A 16 10.53 -4.52 5.27
N GLU A 17 9.75 -5.31 4.56
CA GLU A 17 10.28 -6.15 3.48
C GLU A 17 10.71 -5.31 2.26
N PHE A 18 9.97 -4.27 1.90
CA PHE A 18 10.42 -3.28 0.92
C PHE A 18 11.77 -2.68 1.30
N ALA A 19 11.93 -2.29 2.59
CA ALA A 19 13.19 -1.74 3.07
C ALA A 19 14.34 -2.73 2.89
N ARG A 20 14.16 -4.01 3.24
CA ARG A 20 15.21 -5.04 3.08
C ARG A 20 15.61 -5.23 1.61
N GLN A 21 14.62 -5.39 0.72
CA GLN A 21 14.91 -5.64 -0.69
C GLN A 21 15.50 -4.43 -1.42
N LEU A 22 15.09 -3.20 -1.06
CA LEU A 22 15.64 -2.00 -1.64
C LEU A 22 17.04 -1.68 -1.09
N ALA A 23 17.30 -1.89 0.21
CA ALA A 23 18.65 -1.79 0.77
C ALA A 23 19.62 -2.74 0.07
N ALA A 24 19.22 -4.00 -0.14
CA ALA A 24 20.01 -4.98 -0.89
C ALA A 24 20.25 -4.58 -2.37
N GLN A 25 19.39 -3.71 -2.94
CA GLN A 25 19.57 -3.15 -4.29
C GLN A 25 20.34 -1.82 -4.29
N GLY A 26 20.94 -1.41 -3.17
CA GLY A 26 21.76 -0.20 -3.05
C GLY A 26 20.99 1.12 -2.98
N TYR A 27 19.72 1.10 -2.52
CA TYR A 27 19.00 2.34 -2.20
C TYR A 27 19.36 2.86 -0.83
N ALA A 28 19.59 4.16 -0.70
CA ALA A 28 19.43 4.86 0.56
C ALA A 28 17.93 4.99 0.90
N LEU A 29 17.56 4.87 2.16
CA LEU A 29 16.16 4.75 2.57
C LEU A 29 15.74 5.82 3.57
N LEU A 30 14.52 6.34 3.44
CA LEU A 30 13.79 7.02 4.50
C LEU A 30 12.65 6.11 4.98
N LEU A 31 12.74 5.66 6.22
CA LEU A 31 11.79 4.74 6.84
C LEU A 31 10.79 5.54 7.70
N VAL A 32 9.52 5.53 7.30
CA VAL A 32 8.46 6.34 7.93
C VAL A 32 7.44 5.45 8.61
N ALA A 33 7.25 5.59 9.92
CA ALA A 33 6.18 4.94 10.70
C ALA A 33 6.08 5.55 12.11
N ARG A 34 5.07 5.14 12.89
CA ARG A 34 4.88 5.59 14.29
C ARG A 34 5.85 4.93 15.28
N ARG A 35 6.19 3.65 15.08
CA ARG A 35 6.99 2.84 16.02
C ARG A 35 8.48 3.07 15.78
N THR A 36 9.03 4.07 16.47
CA THR A 36 10.42 4.53 16.29
C THR A 36 11.46 3.47 16.65
N ASP A 37 11.23 2.69 17.71
CA ASP A 37 12.05 1.58 18.14
C ASP A 37 12.24 0.53 17.03
N ARG A 38 11.14 0.12 16.41
CA ARG A 38 11.17 -0.83 15.29
C ARG A 38 11.84 -0.27 14.04
N LEU A 39 11.66 1.03 13.76
CA LEU A 39 12.33 1.68 12.63
C LEU A 39 13.85 1.72 12.86
N ARG A 40 14.30 2.05 14.08
CA ARG A 40 15.73 2.07 14.43
C ARG A 40 16.36 0.69 14.35
N ALA A 41 15.67 -0.33 14.89
CA ALA A 41 16.12 -1.72 14.80
C ALA A 41 16.24 -2.19 13.33
N LEU A 42 15.24 -1.86 12.51
CA LEU A 42 15.29 -2.18 11.08
C LEU A 42 16.44 -1.45 10.39
N ALA A 43 16.59 -0.13 10.61
CA ALA A 43 17.66 0.67 9.99
C ALA A 43 19.05 0.14 10.35
N ALA A 44 19.29 -0.27 11.61
CA ALA A 44 20.55 -0.84 12.05
C ALA A 44 20.88 -2.20 11.42
N ALA A 45 19.86 -2.96 11.00
CA ALA A 45 20.02 -4.27 10.38
C ALA A 45 20.18 -4.24 8.86
N LEU A 46 20.02 -3.06 8.22
CA LEU A 46 20.07 -2.96 6.76
C LEU A 46 21.46 -2.57 6.25
N PRO A 47 21.92 -3.15 5.12
CA PRO A 47 23.25 -2.89 4.54
C PRO A 47 23.26 -1.61 3.67
N ALA A 48 22.51 -0.56 4.06
CA ALA A 48 22.39 0.67 3.30
C ALA A 48 22.15 1.86 4.22
N PRO A 49 22.47 3.10 3.81
CA PRO A 49 22.13 4.29 4.59
C PRO A 49 20.62 4.39 4.81
N CYS A 50 20.20 4.46 6.06
CA CYS A 50 18.80 4.52 6.46
C CYS A 50 18.55 5.68 7.41
N GLU A 51 17.63 6.55 7.05
CA GLU A 51 17.09 7.59 7.91
C GLU A 51 15.75 7.12 8.50
N VAL A 52 15.49 7.47 9.74
CA VAL A 52 14.23 7.16 10.45
C VAL A 52 13.42 8.44 10.62
N PHE A 53 12.17 8.39 10.20
CA PHE A 53 11.23 9.50 10.30
C PHE A 53 9.96 9.03 11.05
N PRO A 54 9.88 9.25 12.37
CA PRO A 54 8.67 8.96 13.13
C PRO A 54 7.53 9.88 12.71
N ALA A 55 6.40 9.30 12.28
CA ALA A 55 5.22 10.06 11.89
C ALA A 55 3.94 9.24 12.07
N ASP A 56 2.89 9.88 12.58
CA ASP A 56 1.53 9.36 12.52
C ASP A 56 0.79 9.97 11.31
N LEU A 57 0.75 9.22 10.22
CA LEU A 57 0.15 9.70 8.97
C LEU A 57 -1.38 9.84 9.03
N ALA A 58 -2.06 9.43 10.13
CA ALA A 58 -3.43 9.83 10.39
C ALA A 58 -3.56 11.34 10.61
N GLN A 59 -2.49 12.00 11.02
CA GLN A 59 -2.43 13.45 11.20
C GLN A 59 -1.96 14.14 9.91
N ARG A 60 -2.77 15.08 9.40
CA ARG A 60 -2.43 15.84 8.19
C ARG A 60 -1.10 16.60 8.34
N SER A 61 -0.87 17.20 9.50
CA SER A 61 0.38 17.92 9.81
C SER A 61 1.62 17.04 9.67
N GLU A 62 1.52 15.76 10.01
CA GLU A 62 2.62 14.81 9.88
C GLU A 62 2.90 14.44 8.41
N CYS A 63 1.86 14.37 7.57
CA CYS A 63 2.05 14.25 6.12
C CYS A 63 2.76 15.49 5.55
N GLU A 64 2.37 16.69 5.99
CA GLU A 64 2.98 17.95 5.57
C GLU A 64 4.44 18.06 6.05
N ARG A 65 4.73 17.66 7.30
CA ARG A 65 6.09 17.58 7.86
C ARG A 65 6.99 16.62 7.06
N LEU A 66 6.48 15.45 6.69
CA LEU A 66 7.19 14.51 5.82
C LEU A 66 7.50 15.14 4.45
N LEU A 67 6.51 15.76 3.83
CA LEU A 67 6.68 16.41 2.52
C LEU A 67 7.69 17.57 2.58
N GLN A 68 7.72 18.33 3.67
CA GLN A 68 8.71 19.37 3.91
C GLN A 68 10.13 18.79 4.03
N ALA A 69 10.31 17.69 4.77
CA ALA A 69 11.60 17.01 4.90
C ALA A 69 12.12 16.42 3.58
N LEU A 70 11.24 16.23 2.61
CA LEU A 70 11.58 15.72 1.27
C LEU A 70 11.89 16.83 0.26
N GLN A 71 11.69 18.11 0.60
CA GLN A 71 11.98 19.21 -0.31
C GLN A 71 13.48 19.27 -0.65
N GLY A 72 13.78 19.50 -1.94
CA GLY A 72 15.15 19.54 -2.45
C GLY A 72 15.85 18.19 -2.56
N ARG A 73 15.22 17.10 -2.12
CA ARG A 73 15.77 15.73 -2.25
C ARG A 73 15.27 15.07 -3.54
N ARG A 74 16.18 14.41 -4.26
CA ARG A 74 15.80 13.58 -5.39
C ARG A 74 15.24 12.25 -4.89
N ILE A 75 14.00 11.93 -5.28
CA ILE A 75 13.30 10.70 -4.90
C ILE A 75 13.22 9.79 -6.13
N ASP A 76 13.84 8.62 -6.08
CA ASP A 76 13.75 7.64 -7.17
C ASP A 76 12.51 6.74 -7.02
N LEU A 77 12.13 6.40 -5.76
CA LEU A 77 10.95 5.60 -5.48
C LEU A 77 10.27 6.05 -4.18
N PHE A 78 8.98 6.34 -4.26
CA PHE A 78 8.14 6.57 -3.09
C PHE A 78 7.13 5.43 -2.93
N ILE A 79 7.14 4.74 -1.78
CA ILE A 79 6.22 3.65 -1.47
C ILE A 79 5.23 4.09 -0.40
N ASN A 80 4.01 4.34 -0.82
CA ASN A 80 2.89 4.71 0.03
C ASN A 80 2.21 3.44 0.53
N ASN A 81 2.83 2.83 1.57
CA ASN A 81 2.45 1.52 2.06
C ASN A 81 1.69 1.58 3.40
N ALA A 82 1.82 2.65 4.18
CA ALA A 82 1.10 2.77 5.45
C ALA A 82 -0.40 2.53 5.26
N GLY A 83 -0.97 1.68 6.11
CA GLY A 83 -2.39 1.35 6.07
C GLY A 83 -2.71 0.18 6.98
N PHE A 84 -3.97 0.07 7.35
CA PHE A 84 -4.49 -1.05 8.15
C PHE A 84 -5.92 -1.38 7.73
N GLY A 85 -6.47 -2.45 8.29
CA GLY A 85 -7.83 -2.90 8.04
C GLY A 85 -8.56 -3.22 9.34
N ASP A 86 -9.86 -3.45 9.22
CA ASP A 86 -10.68 -4.02 10.26
C ASP A 86 -11.70 -5.00 9.67
N CYS A 87 -12.08 -6.00 10.46
CA CYS A 87 -13.04 -7.03 10.07
C CYS A 87 -14.11 -7.18 11.15
N GLY A 88 -15.36 -6.95 10.78
CA GLY A 88 -16.52 -7.05 11.65
C GLY A 88 -17.80 -6.71 10.93
N ASP A 89 -18.93 -6.93 11.59
CA ASP A 89 -20.23 -6.45 11.13
C ASP A 89 -20.21 -4.90 11.19
N PHE A 90 -20.46 -4.26 10.05
CA PHE A 90 -20.35 -2.81 9.92
C PHE A 90 -21.15 -2.01 10.95
N LEU A 91 -22.30 -2.53 11.38
CA LEU A 91 -23.11 -1.89 12.41
C LEU A 91 -22.56 -2.08 13.84
N ARG A 92 -21.50 -2.88 14.00
CA ARG A 92 -20.90 -3.23 15.30
C ARG A 92 -19.41 -2.90 15.38
N THR A 93 -18.77 -2.50 14.27
CA THR A 93 -17.38 -2.03 14.27
C THR A 93 -17.30 -0.66 14.96
N ASP A 94 -16.11 -0.35 15.48
CA ASP A 94 -15.83 0.93 16.12
C ASP A 94 -15.68 2.03 15.07
N LEU A 95 -16.51 3.07 15.17
CA LEU A 95 -16.49 4.22 14.27
C LEU A 95 -15.13 4.93 14.28
N GLU A 96 -14.51 5.10 15.45
CA GLU A 96 -13.21 5.79 15.55
C GLU A 96 -12.10 5.02 14.84
N LYS A 97 -12.16 3.69 14.89
CA LYS A 97 -11.24 2.84 14.13
C LYS A 97 -11.48 2.95 12.62
N ASP A 98 -12.74 3.05 12.19
CA ASP A 98 -13.08 3.27 10.77
C ASP A 98 -12.59 4.66 10.31
N LEU A 99 -12.79 5.72 11.10
CA LEU A 99 -12.30 7.06 10.79
C LEU A 99 -10.76 7.11 10.74
N ALA A 100 -10.08 6.51 11.70
CA ALA A 100 -8.62 6.39 11.66
C ALA A 100 -8.12 5.62 10.42
N MET A 101 -8.87 4.61 9.98
CA MET A 101 -8.58 3.88 8.73
C MET A 101 -8.75 4.78 7.50
N LEU A 102 -9.79 5.60 7.43
CA LEU A 102 -10.00 6.59 6.37
C LEU A 102 -8.86 7.61 6.35
N ASP A 103 -8.43 8.07 7.52
CA ASP A 103 -7.34 9.04 7.63
C ASP A 103 -6.02 8.50 7.08
N VAL A 104 -5.66 7.27 7.42
CA VAL A 104 -4.41 6.67 6.94
C VAL A 104 -4.55 6.15 5.51
N ASN A 105 -5.58 5.34 5.22
CA ASN A 105 -5.69 4.64 3.94
C ASN A 105 -6.18 5.52 2.79
N VAL A 106 -6.86 6.64 3.08
CA VAL A 106 -7.43 7.54 2.07
C VAL A 106 -6.78 8.91 2.15
N ARG A 107 -6.97 9.66 3.24
CA ARG A 107 -6.52 11.06 3.34
C ARG A 107 -5.00 11.17 3.20
N ALA A 108 -4.23 10.40 3.98
CA ALA A 108 -2.77 10.42 3.89
C ALA A 108 -2.28 9.95 2.51
N VAL A 109 -2.84 8.84 2.00
CA VAL A 109 -2.50 8.33 0.67
C VAL A 109 -2.78 9.38 -0.40
N HIS A 110 -3.92 10.08 -0.34
CA HIS A 110 -4.25 11.13 -1.31
C HIS A 110 -3.25 12.29 -1.26
N ILE A 111 -2.98 12.83 -0.07
CA ILE A 111 -2.05 13.95 0.13
C ILE A 111 -0.67 13.58 -0.41
N LEU A 112 -0.13 12.45 0.04
CA LEU A 112 1.20 11.99 -0.34
C LEU A 112 1.27 11.66 -1.83
N THR A 113 0.29 10.97 -2.40
CA THR A 113 0.22 10.67 -3.83
C THR A 113 0.30 11.94 -4.66
N LYS A 114 -0.57 12.92 -4.37
CA LYS A 114 -0.63 14.17 -5.13
C LYS A 114 0.67 14.97 -5.03
N ARG A 115 1.14 15.19 -3.80
CA ARG A 115 2.32 16.04 -3.57
C ARG A 115 3.61 15.38 -4.07
N VAL A 116 3.77 14.09 -3.84
CA VAL A 116 4.94 13.35 -4.33
C VAL A 116 4.94 13.27 -5.86
N ALA A 117 3.81 12.99 -6.50
CA ALA A 117 3.73 13.02 -7.97
C ALA A 117 4.16 14.38 -8.54
N GLN A 118 3.74 15.49 -7.91
CA GLN A 118 4.19 16.85 -8.27
C GLN A 118 5.72 17.04 -8.07
N MET A 119 6.28 16.48 -6.99
CA MET A 119 7.74 16.54 -6.74
C MET A 119 8.49 15.73 -7.80
N LEU A 120 8.06 14.50 -8.08
CA LEU A 120 8.64 13.65 -9.11
C LEU A 120 8.57 14.29 -10.50
N GLN A 121 7.47 14.97 -10.82
CA GLN A 121 7.33 15.69 -12.08
C GLN A 121 8.34 16.84 -12.19
N ARG A 122 8.48 17.66 -11.13
CA ARG A 122 9.43 18.78 -11.11
C ARG A 122 10.89 18.34 -11.19
N GLN A 123 11.24 17.20 -10.60
CA GLN A 123 12.62 16.67 -10.64
C GLN A 123 12.97 15.91 -11.93
N GLY A 124 12.00 15.73 -12.85
CA GLY A 124 12.20 15.06 -14.13
C GLY A 124 12.08 13.54 -14.09
N GLY A 125 11.36 12.97 -13.13
CA GLY A 125 11.05 11.54 -13.10
C GLY A 125 11.16 10.88 -11.73
N GLY A 126 10.84 9.60 -11.68
CA GLY A 126 10.79 8.77 -10.49
C GLY A 126 9.54 7.89 -10.47
N ALA A 127 9.40 7.06 -9.46
CA ALA A 127 8.27 6.14 -9.34
C ALA A 127 7.52 6.34 -8.01
N LEU A 128 6.19 6.26 -8.09
CA LEU A 128 5.27 6.23 -6.96
C LEU A 128 4.54 4.89 -6.95
N LEU A 129 4.65 4.14 -5.85
CA LEU A 129 3.91 2.90 -5.62
C LEU A 129 2.92 3.10 -4.48
N ASN A 130 1.64 3.03 -4.75
CA ASN A 130 0.61 2.95 -3.73
C ASN A 130 0.27 1.49 -3.41
N VAL A 131 0.22 1.14 -2.13
CA VAL A 131 -0.19 -0.20 -1.72
C VAL A 131 -1.70 -0.25 -1.53
N GLY A 132 -2.36 -0.73 -2.57
CA GLY A 132 -3.78 -1.07 -2.58
C GLY A 132 -4.07 -2.42 -1.91
N SER A 133 -4.91 -3.21 -2.54
CA SER A 133 -5.24 -4.60 -2.18
C SER A 133 -6.07 -5.23 -3.31
N ALA A 134 -6.10 -6.54 -3.43
CA ALA A 134 -7.10 -7.25 -4.23
C ALA A 134 -8.54 -6.91 -3.80
N ALA A 135 -8.74 -6.54 -2.53
CA ALA A 135 -10.01 -6.00 -2.02
C ALA A 135 -10.49 -4.77 -2.79
N GLY A 136 -9.56 -3.92 -3.24
CA GLY A 136 -9.89 -2.72 -4.03
C GLY A 136 -10.25 -2.99 -5.49
N LEU A 137 -10.05 -4.22 -5.97
CA LEU A 137 -10.43 -4.65 -7.31
C LEU A 137 -11.85 -5.26 -7.37
N LEU A 138 -12.46 -5.47 -6.20
CA LEU A 138 -13.78 -6.08 -6.04
C LEU A 138 -14.84 -5.00 -5.74
N PRO A 139 -16.11 -5.24 -6.07
CA PRO A 139 -17.19 -4.23 -5.93
C PRO A 139 -17.56 -3.90 -4.49
N GLY A 140 -17.06 -4.64 -3.51
CA GLY A 140 -17.29 -4.43 -2.07
C GLY A 140 -16.93 -5.67 -1.27
N GLY A 141 -16.76 -5.51 0.04
CA GLY A 141 -16.44 -6.59 0.97
C GLY A 141 -17.32 -6.55 2.21
N PRO A 142 -18.45 -7.30 2.25
CA PRO A 142 -19.22 -7.46 3.49
C PRO A 142 -18.29 -7.90 4.63
N TYR A 143 -18.50 -7.40 5.84
CA TYR A 143 -17.65 -7.59 7.03
C TYR A 143 -16.26 -6.94 6.99
N MET A 144 -15.92 -6.25 5.91
CA MET A 144 -14.73 -5.39 5.78
C MET A 144 -15.08 -4.16 4.92
N ALA A 145 -16.27 -3.60 5.08
CA ALA A 145 -16.83 -2.59 4.17
C ALA A 145 -15.93 -1.37 4.04
N ALA A 146 -15.53 -0.76 5.17
CA ALA A 146 -14.64 0.40 5.18
C ALA A 146 -13.29 0.10 4.52
N TYR A 147 -12.67 -1.04 4.86
CA TYR A 147 -11.39 -1.43 4.26
C TYR A 147 -11.46 -1.57 2.74
N TYR A 148 -12.47 -2.30 2.22
CA TYR A 148 -12.65 -2.47 0.76
C TYR A 148 -12.86 -1.13 0.07
N ALA A 149 -13.67 -0.25 0.66
CA ALA A 149 -13.90 1.09 0.13
C ALA A 149 -12.60 1.92 0.09
N THR A 150 -11.79 1.90 1.16
CA THR A 150 -10.49 2.60 1.18
C THR A 150 -9.54 2.07 0.10
N LYS A 151 -9.50 0.75 -0.09
CA LYS A 151 -8.60 0.14 -1.08
C LYS A 151 -9.10 0.32 -2.51
N ALA A 152 -10.41 0.38 -2.74
CA ALA A 152 -10.99 0.77 -4.02
C ALA A 152 -10.63 2.22 -4.39
N TYR A 153 -10.68 3.14 -3.41
CA TYR A 153 -10.20 4.51 -3.58
C TYR A 153 -8.74 4.56 -4.06
N VAL A 154 -7.84 3.84 -3.38
CA VAL A 154 -6.41 3.81 -3.72
C VAL A 154 -6.17 3.28 -5.14
N VAL A 155 -6.87 2.20 -5.52
CA VAL A 155 -6.77 1.63 -6.88
C VAL A 155 -7.26 2.63 -7.91
N SER A 156 -8.45 3.21 -7.72
CA SER A 156 -9.06 4.16 -8.66
C SER A 156 -8.19 5.41 -8.83
N LEU A 157 -7.76 6.03 -7.72
CA LEU A 157 -6.87 7.20 -7.74
C LEU A 157 -5.57 6.91 -8.50
N THR A 158 -4.93 5.77 -8.22
CA THR A 158 -3.62 5.46 -8.80
C THR A 158 -3.72 5.15 -10.28
N THR A 159 -4.76 4.43 -10.70
CA THR A 159 -4.96 4.08 -12.11
C THR A 159 -5.31 5.30 -12.95
N ALA A 160 -6.13 6.22 -12.43
CA ALA A 160 -6.44 7.48 -13.09
C ALA A 160 -5.17 8.34 -13.24
N LEU A 161 -4.40 8.53 -12.16
CA LEU A 161 -3.14 9.27 -12.20
C LEU A 161 -2.14 8.66 -13.20
N ALA A 162 -2.01 7.33 -13.22
CA ALA A 162 -1.10 6.67 -14.15
C ALA A 162 -1.48 6.91 -15.61
N GLU A 163 -2.77 6.95 -15.94
CA GLU A 163 -3.24 7.25 -17.30
C GLU A 163 -3.03 8.73 -17.67
N GLU A 164 -3.28 9.65 -16.74
CA GLU A 164 -2.96 11.09 -16.95
C GLU A 164 -1.47 11.31 -17.22
N LEU A 165 -0.60 10.67 -16.43
CA LEU A 165 0.86 10.73 -16.62
C LEU A 165 1.28 10.14 -17.97
N ARG A 166 0.67 9.03 -18.38
CA ARG A 166 0.91 8.40 -19.68
C ARG A 166 0.49 9.30 -20.85
N ALA A 167 -0.70 9.89 -20.76
CA ALA A 167 -1.22 10.81 -21.78
C ALA A 167 -0.33 12.05 -21.94
N GLN A 168 0.24 12.53 -20.84
CA GLN A 168 1.18 13.68 -20.83
C GLN A 168 2.62 13.30 -21.20
N ARG A 169 2.90 12.02 -21.52
CA ARG A 169 4.26 11.50 -21.73
C ARG A 169 5.21 11.84 -20.57
N SER A 170 4.67 11.85 -19.36
CA SER A 170 5.43 12.16 -18.15
C SER A 170 6.52 11.12 -17.89
N PRO A 171 7.72 11.52 -17.42
CA PRO A 171 8.75 10.61 -16.96
C PRO A 171 8.42 9.94 -15.61
N VAL A 172 7.35 10.38 -14.93
CA VAL A 172 6.90 9.83 -13.65
C VAL A 172 6.09 8.55 -13.89
N GLN A 173 6.34 7.56 -13.05
CA GLN A 173 5.56 6.33 -13.01
C GLN A 173 4.67 6.30 -11.77
N ALA A 174 3.37 6.04 -11.93
CA ALA A 174 2.47 5.69 -10.84
C ALA A 174 2.01 4.24 -10.98
N ALA A 175 2.04 3.48 -9.89
CA ALA A 175 1.62 2.08 -9.86
C ALA A 175 0.88 1.75 -8.57
N CYS A 176 -0.04 0.79 -8.63
CA CYS A 176 -0.79 0.26 -7.50
C CYS A 176 -0.45 -1.22 -7.29
N LEU A 177 0.07 -1.56 -6.12
CA LEU A 177 0.25 -2.95 -5.70
C LEU A 177 -1.07 -3.45 -5.09
N CYS A 178 -1.63 -4.51 -5.64
CA CYS A 178 -2.92 -5.08 -5.22
C CYS A 178 -2.73 -6.54 -4.74
N PRO A 179 -2.12 -6.78 -3.58
CA PRO A 179 -1.91 -8.13 -3.08
C PRO A 179 -3.23 -8.76 -2.62
N GLY A 180 -3.32 -10.09 -2.74
CA GLY A 180 -4.24 -10.91 -1.96
C GLY A 180 -3.78 -11.03 -0.51
N PRO A 181 -4.18 -12.09 0.21
CA PRO A 181 -3.66 -12.36 1.55
C PRO A 181 -2.13 -12.47 1.56
N VAL A 182 -1.50 -11.74 2.50
CA VAL A 182 -0.05 -11.80 2.73
C VAL A 182 0.16 -12.10 4.21
N ASP A 183 1.09 -13.00 4.51
CA ASP A 183 1.41 -13.38 5.89
C ASP A 183 2.24 -12.27 6.55
N THR A 184 1.56 -11.40 7.29
CA THR A 184 2.14 -10.25 7.97
C THR A 184 1.36 -9.89 9.23
N GLU A 185 1.91 -9.00 10.06
CA GLU A 185 1.24 -8.44 11.25
C GLU A 185 -0.11 -7.76 10.92
N PHE A 186 -0.36 -7.41 9.64
CA PHE A 186 -1.64 -6.87 9.19
C PHE A 186 -2.82 -7.76 9.58
N ASN A 187 -2.66 -9.09 9.54
CA ASN A 187 -3.72 -10.05 9.84
C ASN A 187 -4.20 -9.92 11.29
N THR A 188 -3.26 -9.74 12.24
CA THR A 188 -3.56 -9.52 13.66
C THR A 188 -4.25 -8.17 13.87
N VAL A 189 -3.75 -7.09 13.25
CA VAL A 189 -4.31 -5.74 13.39
C VAL A 189 -5.73 -5.66 12.81
N ALA A 190 -5.98 -6.36 11.71
CA ALA A 190 -7.27 -6.39 11.03
C ALA A 190 -8.26 -7.39 11.61
N ASN A 191 -7.91 -8.12 12.68
CA ASN A 191 -8.72 -9.21 13.26
C ASN A 191 -9.16 -10.24 12.22
N VAL A 192 -8.23 -10.66 11.35
CA VAL A 192 -8.52 -11.58 10.24
C VAL A 192 -7.70 -12.88 10.39
N GLN A 193 -8.38 -14.02 10.34
CA GLN A 193 -7.74 -15.31 10.16
C GLN A 193 -8.01 -15.80 8.72
N PHE A 194 -6.97 -15.91 7.92
CA PHE A 194 -7.14 -16.42 6.56
C PHE A 194 -7.27 -17.95 6.58
N ALA A 195 -8.31 -18.48 5.91
CA ALA A 195 -8.52 -19.92 5.77
C ALA A 195 -7.49 -20.60 4.84
N LEU A 196 -6.83 -19.82 3.99
CA LEU A 196 -5.76 -20.26 3.11
C LEU A 196 -4.47 -19.52 3.47
N PRO A 197 -3.31 -20.17 3.40
CA PRO A 197 -2.03 -19.52 3.63
C PRO A 197 -1.87 -18.34 2.65
N GLY A 198 -1.41 -17.20 3.17
CA GLY A 198 -1.07 -16.04 2.37
C GLY A 198 0.21 -16.29 1.56
N ILE A 199 0.46 -15.40 0.61
CA ILE A 199 1.79 -15.35 0.00
C ILE A 199 2.78 -14.70 0.96
N SER A 200 4.06 -15.07 0.87
CA SER A 200 5.09 -14.44 1.69
C SER A 200 5.27 -12.95 1.32
N ALA A 201 5.60 -12.12 2.32
CA ALA A 201 5.93 -10.71 2.11
C ALA A 201 7.08 -10.57 1.08
N THR A 202 8.07 -11.45 1.15
CA THR A 202 9.22 -11.48 0.24
C THR A 202 8.80 -11.69 -1.22
N TYR A 203 7.91 -12.65 -1.48
CA TYR A 203 7.37 -12.87 -2.82
C TYR A 203 6.53 -11.68 -3.30
N CYS A 204 5.67 -11.14 -2.44
CA CYS A 204 4.83 -10.00 -2.75
C CYS A 204 5.66 -8.77 -3.17
N VAL A 205 6.68 -8.41 -2.38
CA VAL A 205 7.56 -7.27 -2.66
C VAL A 205 8.39 -7.50 -3.93
N ARG A 206 8.90 -8.72 -4.14
CA ARG A 206 9.60 -9.07 -5.38
C ARG A 206 8.71 -8.86 -6.61
N CYS A 207 7.44 -9.26 -6.56
CA CYS A 207 6.47 -9.02 -7.62
C CYS A 207 6.23 -7.52 -7.84
N ALA A 208 6.10 -6.74 -6.75
CA ALA A 208 5.92 -5.29 -6.81
C ALA A 208 7.08 -4.61 -7.53
N LEU A 209 8.32 -4.89 -7.12
CA LEU A 209 9.53 -4.31 -7.73
C LEU A 209 9.72 -4.78 -9.18
N ALA A 210 9.38 -6.02 -9.51
CA ALA A 210 9.39 -6.51 -10.89
C ALA A 210 8.33 -5.82 -11.75
N GLY A 211 7.12 -5.62 -11.23
CA GLY A 211 6.04 -4.89 -11.90
C GLY A 211 6.40 -3.43 -12.18
N LEU A 212 7.03 -2.74 -11.20
CA LEU A 212 7.56 -1.39 -11.41
C LEU A 212 8.58 -1.34 -12.54
N ARG A 213 9.55 -2.26 -12.59
CA ARG A 213 10.53 -2.33 -13.68
C ARG A 213 9.88 -2.56 -15.05
N ARG A 214 8.74 -3.27 -15.10
CA ARG A 214 7.94 -3.50 -16.33
C ARG A 214 6.94 -2.38 -16.61
N ARG A 215 6.95 -1.31 -15.83
CA ARG A 215 6.03 -0.17 -15.91
C ARG A 215 4.55 -0.56 -15.83
N GLN A 216 4.21 -1.60 -15.07
CA GLN A 216 2.84 -2.02 -14.84
C GLN A 216 2.13 -1.00 -13.94
N THR A 217 0.89 -0.63 -14.31
CA THR A 217 0.04 0.27 -13.49
C THR A 217 -0.61 -0.46 -12.32
N VAL A 218 -1.12 -1.67 -12.54
CA VAL A 218 -1.72 -2.51 -11.50
C VAL A 218 -0.91 -3.79 -11.39
N ILE A 219 -0.37 -4.05 -10.21
CA ILE A 219 0.49 -5.20 -9.93
C ILE A 219 -0.26 -6.11 -8.96
N VAL A 220 -0.65 -7.31 -9.41
CA VAL A 220 -1.38 -8.31 -8.60
C VAL A 220 -0.46 -9.50 -8.38
N PRO A 221 0.15 -9.66 -7.18
CA PRO A 221 1.00 -10.81 -6.87
C PRO A 221 0.20 -12.10 -6.78
N GLY A 222 0.71 -13.14 -7.45
CA GLY A 222 0.10 -14.47 -7.48
C GLY A 222 -0.93 -14.66 -8.61
N PRO A 223 -0.72 -15.69 -9.46
CA PRO A 223 -1.56 -15.91 -10.65
C PRO A 223 -3.03 -16.21 -10.29
N ALA A 224 -3.27 -16.91 -9.19
CA ALA A 224 -4.63 -17.24 -8.74
C ALA A 224 -5.41 -15.97 -8.33
N VAL A 225 -4.77 -15.03 -7.61
CA VAL A 225 -5.39 -13.75 -7.22
C VAL A 225 -5.64 -12.89 -8.47
N ALA A 226 -4.68 -12.84 -9.38
CA ALA A 226 -4.80 -12.09 -10.64
C ALA A 226 -5.95 -12.64 -11.51
N ALA A 227 -6.05 -13.96 -11.67
CA ALA A 227 -7.13 -14.61 -12.40
C ALA A 227 -8.49 -14.36 -11.72
N GLY A 228 -8.57 -14.50 -10.39
CA GLY A 228 -9.79 -14.21 -9.63
C GLY A 228 -10.27 -12.76 -9.79
N ALA A 229 -9.35 -11.80 -9.74
CA ALA A 229 -9.65 -10.39 -9.96
C ALA A 229 -10.11 -10.10 -11.42
N ALA A 230 -9.55 -10.79 -12.41
CA ALA A 230 -9.98 -10.66 -13.80
C ALA A 230 -11.38 -11.27 -14.01
N LEU A 231 -11.61 -12.50 -13.53
CA LEU A 231 -12.89 -13.20 -13.64
C LEU A 231 -14.02 -12.50 -12.88
N SER A 232 -13.71 -11.83 -11.76
CA SER A 232 -14.71 -11.09 -11.00
C SER A 232 -15.43 -10.01 -11.81
N ARG A 233 -14.81 -9.50 -12.85
CA ARG A 233 -15.41 -8.50 -13.75
C ARG A 233 -16.54 -9.06 -14.63
N LEU A 234 -16.60 -10.39 -14.80
CA LEU A 234 -17.59 -11.08 -15.60
C LEU A 234 -18.81 -11.53 -14.78
N LEU A 235 -18.71 -11.51 -13.44
CA LEU A 235 -19.76 -11.98 -12.56
C LEU A 235 -20.75 -10.85 -12.21
N PRO A 236 -22.05 -11.14 -12.09
CA PRO A 236 -23.03 -10.19 -11.58
C PRO A 236 -22.62 -9.71 -10.18
N ARG A 237 -22.75 -8.40 -9.93
CA ARG A 237 -22.33 -7.76 -8.68
C ARG A 237 -22.90 -8.45 -7.43
N ARG A 238 -24.19 -8.86 -7.47
CA ARG A 238 -24.84 -9.55 -6.34
C ARG A 238 -24.21 -10.90 -6.02
N ALA A 239 -23.90 -11.70 -7.05
CA ALA A 239 -23.24 -13.00 -6.87
C ALA A 239 -21.84 -12.83 -6.27
N LEU A 240 -21.08 -11.85 -6.76
CA LEU A 240 -19.74 -11.56 -6.25
C LEU A 240 -19.76 -11.09 -4.80
N LEU A 241 -20.70 -10.22 -4.41
CA LEU A 241 -20.89 -9.79 -3.03
C LEU A 241 -21.24 -10.97 -2.11
N ALA A 242 -22.11 -11.89 -2.56
CA ALA A 242 -22.47 -13.10 -1.79
C ALA A 242 -21.25 -14.03 -1.57
N LEU A 243 -20.44 -14.22 -2.63
CA LEU A 243 -19.20 -15.01 -2.52
C LEU A 243 -18.21 -14.35 -1.57
N THR A 244 -18.01 -13.05 -1.70
CA THR A 244 -17.12 -12.27 -0.80
C THR A 244 -17.62 -12.34 0.64
N ALA A 245 -18.93 -12.20 0.88
CA ALA A 245 -19.52 -12.33 2.21
C ALA A 245 -19.23 -13.70 2.87
N ARG A 246 -19.42 -14.78 2.10
CA ARG A 246 -19.11 -16.15 2.59
C ARG A 246 -17.62 -16.30 2.94
N GLN A 247 -16.75 -15.75 2.10
CA GLN A 247 -15.31 -15.80 2.34
C GLN A 247 -14.91 -14.99 3.58
N GLN A 248 -15.50 -13.81 3.80
CA GLN A 248 -15.19 -12.96 4.94
C GLN A 248 -15.74 -13.53 6.26
N LYS A 249 -16.93 -14.14 6.25
CA LYS A 249 -17.47 -14.85 7.45
C LYS A 249 -16.52 -15.94 7.94
N ARG A 250 -15.95 -16.73 7.03
CA ARG A 250 -14.96 -17.77 7.39
C ARG A 250 -13.71 -17.21 8.07
N LYS A 251 -13.35 -15.95 7.78
CA LYS A 251 -12.18 -15.27 8.40
C LYS A 251 -12.45 -14.81 9.84
N GLN A 252 -13.72 -14.76 10.25
CA GLN A 252 -14.11 -14.38 11.61
C GLN A 252 -14.22 -15.61 12.54
N GLY A 253 -13.85 -16.83 12.08
CA GLY A 253 -14.02 -18.06 12.86
C GLY A 253 -15.48 -18.48 13.05
N ARG A 254 -16.39 -18.00 12.19
CA ARG A 254 -17.83 -18.31 12.19
C ARG A 254 -18.25 -19.08 10.95
#